data_a81603e97318e7b11cd03b1bd89c2db2
#
_entry.id   a81603e97318e7b11cd03b1bd89c2db2
#
_cell.length_a   1.000
_cell.length_b   1.000
_cell.length_c   1.000
_cell.angle_alpha   90.00
_cell.angle_beta   90.00
_cell.angle_gamma   90.00
#
_symmetry.space_group_name_H-M   'P 1'
#
loop_
_entity.id
_entity.type
_entity.pdbx_description
1 polymer ?
#
loop_
_entity_poly.entity_id
_entity_poly.type
_entity_poly.pdbx_seq_one_letter_code
_entity_poly.pdbx_strand_id
1 'polypeptide(L)'
;LEGLELKYNNDLQAGKKKVSLKKDARGRPLLIGGQMFEQAPDGADIQLTIDRELQFVLEQELAATVTKHEADSAVGVILDAQTSEILAMGSSPTFDPNRAFDFGFDRKRNRTVTDSFEPGSTMKSFIIAGALQRKVIEPNSIFDCNGGELKIGKRTIHEATAKEKFHNLTATQILAYSSNVGAAKIAFKLGEDRVNDILHDFGFGERTGVDLPGEARGIVQAKPWSDILLANIGFGHGVATTPLQIANAYAAIANGGTLHKPYIVKSIRDSESREVAETKTSVIRQVMSPDAAAKMRLMLANVTTGDGTGVAARVPGFPVAGKTGTAQKVNPNGRGYIKGGYIASFAGFLPANDPKFVIYIAVDHPRKDYYGASVAAPVFARIATFAVRRAGISPVLISQSDLTQPTELAHTEVDPVDESLPQVVPSKAAKFFASLAPKSLSPRILGTSAKLITPKHELSLDDSTPAGQAAGVDLAAVRAPVVDASSSVPNLEGLTLREVLSRVTGTGVEVRVHGEGIVSKTIPAPGAAFASSKELNIYLTH
;
A
#
# COMPACT_ATOMS: atom_id res chain seq x y z
N LEU A 1 -12.52 -18.42 13.66
CA LEU A 1 -11.15 -17.94 13.60
C LEU A 1 -10.75 -17.74 12.15
N GLU A 2 -9.98 -16.71 11.87
CA GLU A 2 -9.43 -16.40 10.56
C GLU A 2 -8.01 -15.80 10.71
N GLY A 3 -7.29 -15.65 9.58
CA GLY A 3 -5.97 -15.01 9.58
C GLY A 3 -4.95 -15.71 10.48
N LEU A 4 -4.21 -14.89 11.22
CA LEU A 4 -3.16 -15.38 12.13
C LEU A 4 -3.70 -16.22 13.29
N GLU A 5 -4.85 -15.85 13.84
CA GLU A 5 -5.49 -16.62 14.91
C GLU A 5 -5.87 -18.05 14.46
N LEU A 6 -6.29 -18.21 13.21
CA LEU A 6 -6.54 -19.54 12.64
C LEU A 6 -5.22 -20.30 12.43
N LYS A 7 -4.22 -19.65 11.86
CA LYS A 7 -2.93 -20.26 11.52
C LYS A 7 -2.18 -20.73 12.76
N TYR A 8 -2.16 -19.91 13.80
CA TYR A 8 -1.40 -20.14 15.04
C TYR A 8 -2.30 -20.49 16.24
N ASN A 9 -3.51 -21.00 15.97
CA ASN A 9 -4.47 -21.32 17.03
C ASN A 9 -3.90 -22.30 18.08
N ASN A 10 -3.08 -23.25 17.67
CA ASN A 10 -2.48 -24.21 18.59
C ASN A 10 -1.44 -23.57 19.52
N ASP A 11 -0.73 -22.57 19.04
CA ASP A 11 0.29 -21.85 19.81
C ASP A 11 -0.36 -20.82 20.74
N LEU A 12 -1.43 -20.16 20.29
CA LEU A 12 -2.16 -19.14 21.05
C LEU A 12 -3.09 -19.70 22.14
N GLN A 13 -3.48 -21.00 22.03
CA GLN A 13 -4.34 -21.60 23.05
C GLN A 13 -3.58 -21.83 24.35
N ALA A 14 -4.18 -21.40 25.45
CA ALA A 14 -3.73 -21.75 26.78
C ALA A 14 -3.68 -23.27 27.00
N GLY A 15 -2.73 -23.74 27.77
CA GLY A 15 -2.60 -25.14 28.14
C GLY A 15 -3.87 -25.66 28.84
N LYS A 16 -4.25 -26.91 28.57
CA LYS A 16 -5.38 -27.55 29.27
C LYS A 16 -4.86 -28.31 30.48
N LYS A 17 -5.17 -27.83 31.70
CA LYS A 17 -4.89 -28.59 32.93
C LYS A 17 -6.13 -29.38 33.34
N LYS A 18 -6.02 -30.70 33.45
CA LYS A 18 -7.10 -31.53 34.01
C LYS A 18 -7.04 -31.41 35.53
N VAL A 19 -8.04 -30.74 36.10
CA VAL A 19 -8.20 -30.70 37.56
C VAL A 19 -9.16 -31.78 38.01
N SER A 20 -8.69 -32.72 38.82
CA SER A 20 -9.55 -33.73 39.47
C SER A 20 -10.21 -33.12 40.71
N LEU A 21 -11.49 -32.79 40.60
CA LEU A 21 -12.28 -32.32 41.74
C LEU A 21 -12.87 -33.54 42.48
N LYS A 22 -12.60 -33.66 43.78
CA LYS A 22 -13.35 -34.59 44.64
C LYS A 22 -14.77 -34.06 44.77
N LYS A 23 -15.74 -34.96 44.73
CA LYS A 23 -17.15 -34.61 44.90
C LYS A 23 -17.64 -35.10 46.24
N ASP A 24 -18.57 -34.37 46.89
CA ASP A 24 -19.28 -34.85 48.08
C ASP A 24 -20.26 -35.98 47.73
N ALA A 25 -20.90 -36.56 48.72
CA ALA A 25 -21.88 -37.63 48.54
C ALA A 25 -23.11 -37.23 47.73
N ARG A 26 -23.30 -35.93 47.47
CA ARG A 26 -24.38 -35.35 46.64
C ARG A 26 -23.89 -34.89 45.26
N GLY A 27 -22.64 -35.25 44.92
CA GLY A 27 -22.08 -34.95 43.60
C GLY A 27 -21.56 -33.50 43.42
N ARG A 28 -21.56 -32.66 44.47
CA ARG A 28 -21.08 -31.30 44.42
C ARG A 28 -19.55 -31.25 44.51
N PRO A 29 -18.86 -30.42 43.75
CA PRO A 29 -17.42 -30.30 43.83
C PRO A 29 -16.99 -29.81 45.21
N LEU A 30 -16.11 -30.57 45.87
CA LEU A 30 -15.49 -30.19 47.13
C LEU A 30 -14.21 -29.41 46.84
N LEU A 31 -14.21 -28.12 47.18
CA LEU A 31 -12.99 -27.32 47.27
C LEU A 31 -12.31 -27.66 48.62
N ILE A 32 -11.46 -28.69 48.64
CA ILE A 32 -10.68 -29.06 49.81
C ILE A 32 -9.51 -28.09 49.94
N GLY A 33 -9.53 -27.32 51.03
CA GLY A 33 -8.58 -26.34 51.50
C GLY A 33 -7.27 -26.13 50.75
N GLY A 34 -7.01 -24.91 50.31
CA GLY A 34 -5.68 -24.41 50.03
C GLY A 34 -5.00 -24.91 48.72
N GLN A 35 -5.63 -25.75 47.90
CA GLN A 35 -5.12 -25.95 46.54
C GLN A 35 -5.38 -24.68 45.75
N MET A 36 -4.38 -23.79 45.70
CA MET A 36 -4.32 -22.77 44.68
C MET A 36 -4.45 -23.54 43.34
N PHE A 37 -5.49 -23.22 42.58
CA PHE A 37 -5.56 -23.66 41.19
C PHE A 37 -4.35 -23.03 40.53
N GLU A 38 -3.28 -23.79 40.34
CA GLU A 38 -2.23 -23.35 39.43
C GLU A 38 -2.90 -23.02 38.11
N GLN A 39 -2.81 -21.78 37.70
CA GLN A 39 -3.34 -21.37 36.40
C GLN A 39 -2.76 -22.27 35.31
N ALA A 40 -3.60 -22.65 34.38
CA ALA A 40 -3.07 -23.29 33.17
C ALA A 40 -2.06 -22.32 32.53
N PRO A 41 -0.94 -22.80 31.99
CA PRO A 41 0.00 -21.90 31.33
C PRO A 41 -0.71 -21.15 30.20
N ASP A 42 -0.46 -19.87 30.10
CA ASP A 42 -0.98 -19.03 29.02
C ASP A 42 -0.53 -19.57 27.67
N GLY A 43 -1.21 -19.18 26.60
CA GLY A 43 -0.74 -19.44 25.23
C GLY A 43 0.53 -18.66 24.91
N ALA A 44 1.11 -18.96 23.78
CA ALA A 44 2.30 -18.26 23.28
C ALA A 44 1.96 -16.83 22.83
N ASP A 45 2.93 -15.92 22.97
CA ASP A 45 2.90 -14.59 22.40
C ASP A 45 3.47 -14.60 20.98
N ILE A 46 2.76 -14.00 20.04
CA ILE A 46 3.20 -13.86 18.65
C ILE A 46 3.56 -12.41 18.39
N GLN A 47 4.84 -12.15 18.11
CA GLN A 47 5.32 -10.85 17.67
C GLN A 47 5.23 -10.75 16.16
N LEU A 48 4.54 -9.72 15.66
CA LEU A 48 4.38 -9.45 14.23
C LEU A 48 5.45 -8.49 13.72
N THR A 49 5.67 -8.50 12.40
CA THR A 49 6.48 -7.50 11.69
C THR A 49 5.73 -6.20 11.47
N ILE A 50 4.42 -6.18 11.72
CA ILE A 50 3.55 -5.03 11.51
C ILE A 50 3.99 -3.83 12.34
N ASP A 51 4.26 -2.71 11.66
CA ASP A 51 4.37 -1.39 12.29
C ASP A 51 2.96 -0.82 12.47
N ARG A 52 2.55 -0.65 13.72
CA ARG A 52 1.19 -0.22 14.07
C ARG A 52 0.81 1.14 13.46
N GLU A 53 1.76 2.06 13.36
CA GLU A 53 1.50 3.39 12.82
C GLU A 53 1.39 3.37 11.30
N LEU A 54 2.24 2.60 10.61
CA LEU A 54 2.11 2.37 9.16
C LEU A 54 0.79 1.66 8.83
N GLN A 55 0.41 0.66 9.63
CA GLN A 55 -0.87 -0.04 9.47
C GLN A 55 -2.05 0.93 9.61
N PHE A 56 -2.04 1.76 10.65
CA PHE A 56 -3.09 2.75 10.88
C PHE A 56 -3.22 3.74 9.70
N VAL A 57 -2.11 4.30 9.24
CA VAL A 57 -2.11 5.25 8.11
C VAL A 57 -2.58 4.56 6.84
N LEU A 58 -2.13 3.34 6.57
CA LEU A 58 -2.60 2.55 5.43
C LEU A 58 -4.12 2.39 5.45
N GLU A 59 -4.69 1.95 6.56
CA GLU A 59 -6.13 1.75 6.71
C GLU A 59 -6.93 3.04 6.51
N GLN A 60 -6.49 4.15 7.09
CA GLN A 60 -7.11 5.46 6.94
C GLN A 60 -7.10 5.91 5.47
N GLU A 61 -5.97 5.77 4.78
CA GLU A 61 -5.84 6.18 3.39
C GLU A 61 -6.68 5.30 2.44
N LEU A 62 -6.76 3.99 2.70
CA LEU A 62 -7.61 3.09 1.93
C LEU A 62 -9.10 3.43 2.12
N ALA A 63 -9.55 3.67 3.36
CA ALA A 63 -10.94 4.02 3.66
C ALA A 63 -11.34 5.36 3.02
N ALA A 64 -10.48 6.39 3.16
CA ALA A 64 -10.68 7.68 2.53
C ALA A 64 -10.74 7.57 1.00
N THR A 65 -9.93 6.71 0.41
CA THR A 65 -9.88 6.50 -1.05
C THR A 65 -11.13 5.80 -1.56
N VAL A 66 -11.61 4.76 -0.88
CA VAL A 66 -12.88 4.09 -1.21
C VAL A 66 -14.03 5.08 -1.20
N THR A 67 -14.12 5.91 -0.16
CA THR A 67 -15.17 6.93 -0.03
C THR A 67 -15.04 8.01 -1.12
N LYS A 68 -13.84 8.54 -1.33
CA LYS A 68 -13.60 9.63 -2.30
C LYS A 68 -13.94 9.22 -3.73
N HIS A 69 -13.57 8.02 -4.13
CA HIS A 69 -13.73 7.53 -5.50
C HIS A 69 -14.96 6.63 -5.70
N GLU A 70 -15.80 6.46 -4.66
CA GLU A 70 -16.97 5.57 -4.66
C GLU A 70 -16.60 4.16 -5.16
N ALA A 71 -15.46 3.65 -4.68
CA ALA A 71 -14.91 2.38 -5.11
C ALA A 71 -15.57 1.19 -4.39
N ASP A 72 -15.54 0.02 -5.02
CA ASP A 72 -16.03 -1.22 -4.39
C ASP A 72 -15.11 -1.63 -3.22
N SER A 73 -13.81 -1.51 -3.42
CA SER A 73 -12.81 -1.78 -2.37
C SER A 73 -11.44 -1.16 -2.72
N ALA A 74 -10.56 -1.11 -1.73
CA ALA A 74 -9.16 -0.80 -1.92
C ALA A 74 -8.30 -1.74 -1.08
N VAL A 75 -7.10 -2.04 -1.55
CA VAL A 75 -6.11 -2.88 -0.86
C VAL A 75 -4.75 -2.20 -0.87
N GLY A 76 -3.95 -2.45 0.16
CA GLY A 76 -2.60 -1.94 0.23
C GLY A 76 -1.66 -2.91 0.96
N VAL A 77 -0.39 -2.92 0.54
CA VAL A 77 0.69 -3.70 1.14
C VAL A 77 1.91 -2.81 1.25
N ILE A 78 2.56 -2.82 2.41
CA ILE A 78 3.83 -2.16 2.67
C ILE A 78 4.83 -3.22 3.12
N LEU A 79 5.94 -3.35 2.40
CA LEU A 79 7.02 -4.27 2.73
C LEU A 79 8.30 -3.49 3.05
N ASP A 80 9.14 -4.07 3.91
CA ASP A 80 10.56 -3.75 3.91
C ASP A 80 11.17 -4.21 2.59
N ALA A 81 11.89 -3.32 1.93
CA ALA A 81 12.42 -3.58 0.59
C ALA A 81 13.53 -4.65 0.58
N GLN A 82 14.26 -4.81 1.68
CA GLN A 82 15.42 -5.69 1.75
C GLN A 82 15.07 -7.10 2.23
N THR A 83 14.07 -7.22 3.10
CA THR A 83 13.75 -8.49 3.79
C THR A 83 12.43 -9.09 3.36
N SER A 84 11.54 -8.30 2.72
CA SER A 84 10.12 -8.62 2.47
C SER A 84 9.30 -8.86 3.74
N GLU A 85 9.74 -8.30 4.91
CA GLU A 85 8.88 -8.16 6.09
C GLU A 85 7.62 -7.38 5.73
N ILE A 86 6.47 -7.88 6.14
CA ILE A 86 5.20 -7.19 5.94
C ILE A 86 5.03 -6.16 7.06
N LEU A 87 5.27 -4.89 6.74
CA LEU A 87 5.16 -3.78 7.68
C LEU A 87 3.73 -3.29 7.86
N ALA A 88 2.91 -3.40 6.83
CA ALA A 88 1.48 -3.17 6.88
C ALA A 88 0.78 -3.87 5.72
N MET A 89 -0.44 -4.34 5.94
CA MET A 89 -1.32 -4.85 4.89
C MET A 89 -2.78 -4.68 5.29
N GLY A 90 -3.62 -4.34 4.34
CA GLY A 90 -5.03 -4.12 4.65
C GLY A 90 -5.91 -3.97 3.43
N SER A 91 -7.22 -3.96 3.71
CA SER A 91 -8.26 -3.71 2.72
C SER A 91 -9.37 -2.83 3.30
N SER A 92 -10.03 -2.07 2.45
CA SER A 92 -11.23 -1.31 2.77
C SER A 92 -12.32 -1.66 1.76
N PRO A 93 -13.59 -1.86 2.19
CA PRO A 93 -14.07 -1.81 3.57
C PRO A 93 -13.57 -3.00 4.42
N THR A 94 -13.34 -2.74 5.70
CA THR A 94 -12.92 -3.73 6.70
C THR A 94 -14.07 -4.09 7.66
N PHE A 95 -13.78 -4.82 8.71
CA PHE A 95 -14.73 -5.21 9.76
C PHE A 95 -14.15 -4.92 11.15
N ASP A 96 -15.02 -4.85 12.16
CA ASP A 96 -14.61 -4.81 13.56
C ASP A 96 -14.40 -6.25 14.08
N PRO A 97 -13.17 -6.64 14.48
CA PRO A 97 -12.92 -7.99 14.99
C PRO A 97 -13.74 -8.34 16.24
N ASN A 98 -14.10 -7.33 17.05
CA ASN A 98 -14.93 -7.53 18.25
C ASN A 98 -16.40 -7.83 17.90
N ARG A 99 -16.81 -7.52 16.67
CA ARG A 99 -18.16 -7.72 16.15
C ARG A 99 -18.14 -8.53 14.84
N ALA A 100 -17.22 -9.50 14.74
CA ALA A 100 -16.99 -10.27 13.51
C ALA A 100 -18.25 -10.99 12.97
N PHE A 101 -19.19 -11.35 13.83
CA PHE A 101 -20.45 -12.00 13.43
C PHE A 101 -21.42 -11.07 12.67
N ASP A 102 -21.27 -9.75 12.83
CA ASP A 102 -22.12 -8.76 12.15
C ASP A 102 -21.70 -8.58 10.68
N PHE A 103 -20.60 -9.15 10.26
CA PHE A 103 -20.03 -8.95 8.94
C PHE A 103 -19.99 -10.25 8.12
N GLY A 104 -20.31 -10.14 6.84
CA GLY A 104 -20.19 -11.24 5.89
C GLY A 104 -18.74 -11.66 5.65
N PHE A 105 -18.56 -12.88 5.14
CA PHE A 105 -17.24 -13.47 4.86
C PHE A 105 -16.33 -12.56 4.00
N ASP A 106 -16.92 -11.88 3.01
CA ASP A 106 -16.21 -10.97 2.11
C ASP A 106 -15.46 -9.84 2.82
N ARG A 107 -15.93 -9.35 3.98
CA ARG A 107 -15.26 -8.31 4.73
C ARG A 107 -14.15 -8.83 5.65
N LYS A 108 -14.23 -10.10 6.01
CA LYS A 108 -13.29 -10.74 6.95
C LYS A 108 -12.04 -11.29 6.27
N ARG A 109 -12.12 -11.64 4.99
CA ARG A 109 -10.99 -12.18 4.26
C ARG A 109 -9.92 -11.12 3.98
N ASN A 110 -8.68 -11.51 4.07
CA ASN A 110 -7.56 -10.65 3.73
C ASN A 110 -7.35 -10.60 2.21
N ARG A 111 -7.95 -9.58 1.56
CA ARG A 111 -7.91 -9.43 0.09
C ARG A 111 -6.51 -9.26 -0.49
N THR A 112 -5.52 -8.88 0.32
CA THR A 112 -4.14 -8.72 -0.15
C THR A 112 -3.47 -10.05 -0.53
N VAL A 113 -3.98 -11.17 0.00
CA VAL A 113 -3.47 -12.53 -0.26
C VAL A 113 -4.50 -13.44 -0.93
N THR A 114 -5.81 -13.17 -0.75
CA THR A 114 -6.87 -14.04 -1.26
C THR A 114 -7.37 -13.66 -2.65
N ASP A 115 -7.33 -12.37 -3.00
CA ASP A 115 -7.86 -11.85 -4.26
C ASP A 115 -6.77 -11.78 -5.31
N SER A 116 -7.08 -12.22 -6.50
CA SER A 116 -6.20 -12.08 -7.66
C SER A 116 -6.93 -11.36 -8.79
N PHE A 117 -6.22 -10.46 -9.45
CA PHE A 117 -6.72 -9.69 -10.57
C PHE A 117 -5.61 -9.42 -11.58
N GLU A 118 -5.99 -8.98 -12.78
CA GLU A 118 -5.03 -8.62 -13.79
C GLU A 118 -4.24 -7.37 -13.37
N PRO A 119 -2.89 -7.44 -13.32
CA PRO A 119 -2.05 -6.35 -12.80
C PRO A 119 -1.98 -5.14 -13.73
N GLY A 120 -2.41 -5.29 -14.99
CA GLY A 120 -2.31 -4.25 -16.00
C GLY A 120 -0.86 -3.76 -16.16
N SER A 121 -0.69 -2.48 -16.40
CA SER A 121 0.62 -1.88 -16.72
C SER A 121 1.70 -2.02 -15.64
N THR A 122 1.39 -2.46 -14.42
CA THR A 122 2.43 -2.80 -13.42
C THR A 122 3.25 -4.02 -13.85
N MET A 123 2.67 -4.93 -14.66
CA MET A 123 3.36 -6.09 -15.22
C MET A 123 4.52 -5.71 -16.16
N LYS A 124 4.43 -4.58 -16.85
CA LYS A 124 5.50 -4.09 -17.75
C LYS A 124 6.84 -4.00 -17.04
N SER A 125 6.84 -3.70 -15.74
CA SER A 125 8.06 -3.65 -14.92
C SER A 125 8.80 -4.98 -14.91
N PHE A 126 8.09 -6.08 -14.78
CA PHE A 126 8.71 -7.41 -14.70
C PHE A 126 9.13 -7.93 -16.08
N ILE A 127 8.34 -7.68 -17.10
CA ILE A 127 8.69 -8.07 -18.50
C ILE A 127 9.95 -7.33 -18.94
N ILE A 128 10.03 -6.02 -18.67
CA ILE A 128 11.21 -5.21 -19.02
C ILE A 128 12.41 -5.62 -18.15
N ALA A 129 12.22 -5.84 -16.84
CA ALA A 129 13.28 -6.32 -15.95
C ALA A 129 13.86 -7.67 -16.42
N GLY A 130 12.99 -8.62 -16.79
CA GLY A 130 13.41 -9.89 -17.34
C GLY A 130 14.11 -9.79 -18.71
N ALA A 131 13.71 -8.83 -19.54
CA ALA A 131 14.36 -8.57 -20.82
C ALA A 131 15.76 -7.95 -20.64
N LEU A 132 15.94 -7.05 -19.66
CA LEU A 132 17.24 -6.50 -19.27
C LEU A 132 18.15 -7.61 -18.70
N GLN A 133 17.64 -8.43 -17.78
CA GLN A 133 18.39 -9.53 -17.18
C GLN A 133 18.91 -10.51 -18.24
N ARG A 134 18.12 -10.78 -19.27
CA ARG A 134 18.47 -11.68 -20.37
C ARG A 134 19.24 -11.00 -21.49
N LYS A 135 19.60 -9.72 -21.31
CA LYS A 135 20.31 -8.88 -22.31
C LYS A 135 19.64 -8.84 -23.68
N VAL A 136 18.31 -8.99 -23.72
CA VAL A 136 17.49 -8.89 -24.93
C VAL A 136 17.28 -7.42 -25.32
N ILE A 137 17.28 -6.54 -24.30
CA ILE A 137 17.19 -5.08 -24.45
C ILE A 137 18.15 -4.38 -23.48
N GLU A 138 18.44 -3.12 -23.80
CA GLU A 138 19.05 -2.13 -22.92
C GLU A 138 18.07 -0.97 -22.69
N PRO A 139 18.27 -0.10 -21.66
CA PRO A 139 17.37 1.03 -21.38
C PRO A 139 17.11 1.94 -22.59
N ASN A 140 18.10 2.10 -23.45
CA ASN A 140 18.05 2.93 -24.65
C ASN A 140 17.63 2.17 -25.93
N SER A 141 17.31 0.88 -25.85
CA SER A 141 16.82 0.12 -27.00
C SER A 141 15.54 0.74 -27.55
N ILE A 142 15.52 1.06 -28.84
CA ILE A 142 14.43 1.75 -29.52
C ILE A 142 13.44 0.74 -30.10
N PHE A 143 12.15 1.04 -29.95
CA PHE A 143 11.03 0.28 -30.51
C PHE A 143 10.09 1.25 -31.23
N ASP A 144 9.77 0.94 -32.48
CA ASP A 144 8.70 1.63 -33.19
C ASP A 144 7.34 1.17 -32.65
N CYS A 145 6.58 2.09 -32.06
CA CYS A 145 5.25 1.82 -31.51
C CYS A 145 4.12 2.03 -32.52
N ASN A 146 4.45 2.07 -33.81
CA ASN A 146 3.53 2.07 -34.96
C ASN A 146 2.43 3.13 -34.90
N GLY A 147 2.69 4.30 -34.35
CA GLY A 147 1.67 5.34 -34.15
C GLY A 147 0.59 4.96 -33.12
N GLY A 148 0.89 4.03 -32.21
CA GLY A 148 0.00 3.61 -31.12
C GLY A 148 -0.92 2.45 -31.44
N GLU A 149 -0.67 1.71 -32.56
CA GLU A 149 -1.49 0.57 -32.97
C GLU A 149 -0.61 -0.61 -33.44
N LEU A 150 -0.94 -1.81 -32.97
CA LEU A 150 -0.27 -3.04 -33.37
C LEU A 150 -1.31 -4.10 -33.78
N LYS A 151 -1.33 -4.42 -35.08
CA LYS A 151 -2.23 -5.44 -35.65
C LYS A 151 -1.64 -6.84 -35.49
N ILE A 152 -2.40 -7.74 -34.86
CA ILE A 152 -2.06 -9.15 -34.65
C ILE A 152 -3.20 -10.00 -35.21
N GLY A 153 -3.03 -10.57 -36.39
CA GLY A 153 -4.10 -11.29 -37.11
C GLY A 153 -5.32 -10.39 -37.33
N LYS A 154 -6.47 -10.77 -36.72
CA LYS A 154 -7.74 -10.01 -36.83
C LYS A 154 -7.95 -9.01 -35.68
N ARG A 155 -7.02 -8.94 -34.72
CA ARG A 155 -7.13 -8.05 -33.54
C ARG A 155 -6.09 -6.95 -33.63
N THR A 156 -6.41 -5.80 -32.98
CA THR A 156 -5.49 -4.67 -32.88
C THR A 156 -5.31 -4.32 -31.41
N ILE A 157 -4.05 -4.19 -31.00
CA ILE A 157 -3.69 -3.62 -29.71
C ILE A 157 -3.57 -2.12 -29.89
N HIS A 158 -4.12 -1.36 -28.94
CA HIS A 158 -4.05 0.09 -28.89
C HIS A 158 -3.35 0.55 -27.62
N GLU A 159 -2.84 1.77 -27.65
CA GLU A 159 -2.38 2.45 -26.42
C GLU A 159 -3.56 2.69 -25.46
N ALA A 160 -3.27 3.11 -24.23
CA ALA A 160 -4.29 3.33 -23.21
C ALA A 160 -5.32 4.39 -23.60
N THR A 161 -4.90 5.38 -24.40
CA THR A 161 -5.80 6.39 -24.97
C THR A 161 -5.59 6.52 -26.48
N ALA A 162 -6.65 6.76 -27.22
CA ALA A 162 -6.59 6.96 -28.68
C ALA A 162 -5.78 8.20 -29.10
N LYS A 163 -5.42 9.07 -28.15
CA LYS A 163 -4.61 10.27 -28.37
C LYS A 163 -3.11 9.97 -28.37
N GLU A 164 -2.69 8.85 -27.81
CA GLU A 164 -1.28 8.44 -27.75
C GLU A 164 -0.86 7.84 -29.08
N LYS A 165 -0.15 8.65 -29.86
CA LYS A 165 0.37 8.29 -31.19
C LYS A 165 1.89 8.15 -31.12
N PHE A 166 2.37 7.19 -30.34
CA PHE A 166 3.80 6.95 -30.18
C PHE A 166 4.39 6.30 -31.44
N HIS A 167 5.53 6.81 -31.86
CA HIS A 167 6.39 6.19 -32.88
C HIS A 167 7.58 5.55 -32.18
N ASN A 168 8.77 6.03 -32.34
CA ASN A 168 9.96 5.48 -31.73
C ASN A 168 10.04 5.84 -30.24
N LEU A 169 10.06 4.83 -29.38
CA LEU A 169 10.29 4.97 -27.95
C LEU A 169 11.46 4.10 -27.51
N THR A 170 12.30 4.61 -26.60
CA THR A 170 13.25 3.78 -25.89
C THR A 170 12.53 2.87 -24.91
N ALA A 171 13.19 1.78 -24.46
CA ALA A 171 12.62 0.89 -23.45
C ALA A 171 12.27 1.66 -22.14
N THR A 172 13.09 2.66 -21.77
CA THR A 172 12.81 3.56 -20.65
C THR A 172 11.53 4.37 -20.89
N GLN A 173 11.35 4.94 -22.08
CA GLN A 173 10.15 5.71 -22.44
C GLN A 173 8.90 4.82 -22.54
N ILE A 174 9.02 3.57 -23.04
CA ILE A 174 7.92 2.60 -23.02
C ILE A 174 7.39 2.40 -21.60
N LEU A 175 8.29 2.30 -20.61
CA LEU A 175 7.92 2.16 -19.21
C LEU A 175 7.34 3.47 -18.65
N ALA A 176 7.99 4.62 -18.91
CA ALA A 176 7.59 5.93 -18.40
C ALA A 176 6.21 6.37 -18.92
N TYR A 177 5.97 6.21 -20.23
CA TYR A 177 4.70 6.56 -20.86
C TYR A 177 3.68 5.42 -20.85
N SER A 178 4.10 4.25 -20.38
CA SER A 178 3.24 3.07 -20.28
C SER A 178 2.71 2.55 -21.63
N SER A 179 3.52 2.61 -22.73
CA SER A 179 3.11 2.13 -24.04
C SER A 179 2.75 0.64 -24.04
N ASN A 180 1.53 0.31 -24.49
CA ASN A 180 1.08 -1.07 -24.66
C ASN A 180 1.75 -1.72 -25.87
N VAL A 181 1.84 -0.98 -26.97
CA VAL A 181 2.45 -1.46 -28.21
C VAL A 181 3.94 -1.76 -28.00
N GLY A 182 4.65 -0.84 -27.33
CA GLY A 182 6.07 -1.05 -27.00
C GLY A 182 6.28 -2.27 -26.10
N ALA A 183 5.45 -2.44 -25.07
CA ALA A 183 5.52 -3.59 -24.17
C ALA A 183 5.21 -4.92 -24.90
N ALA A 184 4.20 -4.95 -25.77
CA ALA A 184 3.88 -6.11 -26.60
C ALA A 184 5.07 -6.49 -27.51
N LYS A 185 5.75 -5.51 -28.13
CA LYS A 185 6.94 -5.76 -28.95
C LYS A 185 8.12 -6.30 -28.14
N ILE A 186 8.32 -5.84 -26.91
CA ILE A 186 9.32 -6.41 -26.00
C ILE A 186 8.96 -7.86 -25.66
N ALA A 187 7.69 -8.17 -25.39
CA ALA A 187 7.22 -9.53 -25.14
C ALA A 187 7.46 -10.44 -26.38
N PHE A 188 7.17 -9.97 -27.58
CA PHE A 188 7.48 -10.71 -28.82
C PHE A 188 8.99 -10.94 -29.01
N LYS A 189 9.82 -9.93 -28.70
CA LYS A 189 11.28 -10.07 -28.79
C LYS A 189 11.83 -11.09 -27.79
N LEU A 190 11.20 -11.23 -26.64
CA LEU A 190 11.49 -12.26 -25.64
C LEU A 190 11.05 -13.65 -26.12
N GLY A 191 9.85 -13.74 -26.68
CA GLY A 191 9.18 -14.99 -27.00
C GLY A 191 8.47 -15.62 -25.79
N GLU A 192 7.56 -16.54 -26.07
CA GLU A 192 6.68 -17.18 -25.09
C GLU A 192 7.44 -17.81 -23.91
N ASP A 193 8.46 -18.61 -24.22
CA ASP A 193 9.20 -19.36 -23.19
C ASP A 193 9.85 -18.42 -22.18
N ARG A 194 10.57 -17.40 -22.66
CA ARG A 194 11.25 -16.45 -21.76
C ARG A 194 10.28 -15.58 -20.99
N VAL A 195 9.13 -15.22 -21.57
CA VAL A 195 8.09 -14.47 -20.84
C VAL A 195 7.49 -15.35 -19.75
N ASN A 196 7.22 -16.63 -20.02
CA ASN A 196 6.74 -17.58 -19.02
C ASN A 196 7.76 -17.75 -17.88
N ASP A 197 9.04 -17.92 -18.19
CA ASP A 197 10.10 -18.02 -17.20
C ASP A 197 10.19 -16.76 -16.34
N ILE A 198 10.08 -15.56 -16.94
CA ILE A 198 10.07 -14.29 -16.21
C ILE A 198 8.91 -14.24 -15.20
N LEU A 199 7.71 -14.67 -15.59
CA LEU A 199 6.57 -14.69 -14.68
C LEU A 199 6.84 -15.60 -13.47
N HIS A 200 7.36 -16.79 -13.71
CA HIS A 200 7.71 -17.72 -12.61
C HIS A 200 8.91 -17.26 -11.81
N ASP A 201 9.95 -16.68 -12.41
CA ASP A 201 11.10 -16.11 -11.70
C ASP A 201 10.63 -15.10 -10.65
N PHE A 202 9.69 -14.21 -11.01
CA PHE A 202 9.12 -13.23 -10.08
C PHE A 202 8.03 -13.78 -9.14
N GLY A 203 7.73 -15.09 -9.19
CA GLY A 203 6.81 -15.79 -8.30
C GLY A 203 5.33 -15.71 -8.72
N PHE A 204 5.01 -15.28 -9.94
CA PHE A 204 3.64 -15.27 -10.42
C PHE A 204 3.17 -16.69 -10.80
N GLY A 205 1.92 -17.02 -10.47
CA GLY A 205 1.38 -18.36 -10.63
C GLY A 205 1.70 -19.33 -9.48
N GLU A 206 2.49 -18.89 -8.49
CA GLU A 206 2.89 -19.64 -7.30
C GLU A 206 2.44 -18.91 -6.02
N ARG A 207 2.28 -19.62 -4.91
CA ARG A 207 2.08 -18.97 -3.61
C ARG A 207 3.38 -18.34 -3.15
N THR A 208 3.31 -17.18 -2.52
CA THR A 208 4.51 -16.54 -1.93
C THR A 208 5.03 -17.31 -0.72
N GLY A 209 4.17 -18.14 -0.11
CA GLY A 209 4.47 -18.92 1.09
C GLY A 209 4.38 -18.09 2.36
N VAL A 210 3.69 -16.94 2.32
CA VAL A 210 3.41 -16.14 3.51
C VAL A 210 2.70 -16.97 4.57
N ASP A 211 2.96 -16.66 5.83
CA ASP A 211 2.39 -17.34 7.00
C ASP A 211 0.93 -16.92 7.28
N LEU A 212 0.12 -16.80 6.22
CA LEU A 212 -1.30 -16.51 6.28
C LEU A 212 -2.12 -17.60 5.57
N PRO A 213 -3.32 -17.94 6.09
CA PRO A 213 -4.19 -18.89 5.41
C PRO A 213 -4.90 -18.27 4.20
N GLY A 214 -5.36 -19.14 3.28
CA GLY A 214 -6.19 -18.70 2.15
C GLY A 214 -5.45 -18.04 1.00
N GLU A 215 -4.11 -18.10 0.97
CA GLU A 215 -3.31 -17.48 -0.07
C GLU A 215 -3.62 -18.06 -1.45
N ALA A 216 -3.96 -17.17 -2.40
CA ALA A 216 -4.14 -17.51 -3.80
C ALA A 216 -2.80 -17.50 -4.55
N ARG A 217 -2.64 -18.44 -5.48
CA ARG A 217 -1.42 -18.51 -6.30
C ARG A 217 -1.42 -17.56 -7.52
N GLY A 218 -2.55 -16.89 -7.78
CA GLY A 218 -2.74 -16.19 -9.05
C GLY A 218 -2.96 -17.16 -10.22
N ILE A 219 -2.92 -16.64 -11.45
CA ILE A 219 -3.14 -17.42 -12.67
C ILE A 219 -2.10 -17.01 -13.70
N VAL A 220 -1.30 -17.97 -14.13
CA VAL A 220 -0.50 -17.88 -15.35
C VAL A 220 -1.05 -18.95 -16.30
N GLN A 221 -1.42 -18.53 -17.52
CA GLN A 221 -2.02 -19.44 -18.51
C GLN A 221 -1.02 -20.53 -18.92
N ALA A 222 -1.52 -21.77 -19.10
CA ALA A 222 -0.70 -22.84 -19.63
C ALA A 222 -0.31 -22.56 -21.09
N LYS A 223 0.91 -22.95 -21.46
CA LYS A 223 1.38 -22.90 -22.86
C LYS A 223 0.73 -24.01 -23.70
N PRO A 224 0.62 -23.88 -25.04
CA PRO A 224 1.12 -22.77 -25.86
C PRO A 224 0.21 -21.54 -25.85
N TRP A 225 0.82 -20.35 -25.95
CA TRP A 225 0.09 -19.09 -26.03
C TRP A 225 -0.09 -18.65 -27.49
N SER A 226 -1.23 -18.04 -27.78
CA SER A 226 -1.38 -17.32 -29.04
C SER A 226 -0.60 -16.00 -29.02
N ASP A 227 -0.24 -15.46 -30.18
CA ASP A 227 0.45 -14.17 -30.29
C ASP A 227 -0.29 -13.06 -29.54
N ILE A 228 -1.62 -13.04 -29.62
CA ILE A 228 -2.42 -12.03 -28.92
C ILE A 228 -2.34 -12.20 -27.39
N LEU A 229 -2.25 -13.42 -26.90
CA LEU A 229 -2.09 -13.67 -25.44
C LEU A 229 -0.70 -13.27 -24.98
N LEU A 230 0.35 -13.63 -25.72
CA LEU A 230 1.72 -13.21 -25.44
C LEU A 230 1.84 -11.68 -25.39
N ALA A 231 1.27 -10.99 -26.36
CA ALA A 231 1.23 -9.53 -26.37
C ALA A 231 0.47 -8.96 -25.16
N ASN A 232 -0.71 -9.53 -24.82
CA ASN A 232 -1.52 -9.11 -23.68
C ASN A 232 -0.77 -9.29 -22.35
N ILE A 233 -0.08 -10.42 -22.16
CA ILE A 233 0.75 -10.66 -20.97
C ILE A 233 1.86 -9.60 -20.87
N GLY A 234 2.41 -9.17 -21.99
CA GLY A 234 3.41 -8.10 -22.06
C GLY A 234 3.00 -6.79 -21.38
N PHE A 235 1.71 -6.49 -21.33
CA PHE A 235 1.17 -5.31 -20.64
C PHE A 235 0.18 -5.64 -19.51
N GLY A 236 0.16 -6.92 -19.05
CA GLY A 236 -0.48 -7.34 -17.80
C GLY A 236 -1.93 -7.76 -17.91
N HIS A 237 -2.38 -8.23 -19.08
CA HIS A 237 -3.67 -8.89 -19.29
C HIS A 237 -3.46 -10.37 -19.58
N GLY A 238 -4.44 -11.22 -19.23
CA GLY A 238 -4.34 -12.67 -19.39
C GLY A 238 -3.49 -13.36 -18.30
N VAL A 239 -3.08 -12.65 -17.28
CA VAL A 239 -2.40 -13.13 -16.08
C VAL A 239 -3.09 -12.52 -14.87
N ALA A 240 -3.29 -13.28 -13.78
CA ALA A 240 -3.86 -12.74 -12.54
C ALA A 240 -2.86 -12.92 -11.39
N THR A 241 -2.74 -11.88 -10.56
CA THR A 241 -1.76 -11.81 -9.47
C THR A 241 -2.41 -11.28 -8.20
N THR A 242 -1.90 -11.69 -7.03
CA THR A 242 -2.33 -11.08 -5.77
C THR A 242 -1.59 -9.76 -5.51
N PRO A 243 -2.16 -8.85 -4.70
CA PRO A 243 -1.45 -7.65 -4.24
C PRO A 243 -0.09 -7.95 -3.60
N LEU A 244 -0.02 -8.99 -2.78
CA LEU A 244 1.23 -9.40 -2.13
C LEU A 244 2.27 -9.88 -3.15
N GLN A 245 1.87 -10.65 -4.17
CA GLN A 245 2.78 -11.07 -5.24
C GLN A 245 3.40 -9.88 -5.97
N ILE A 246 2.59 -8.87 -6.32
CA ILE A 246 3.10 -7.64 -6.98
C ILE A 246 4.07 -6.91 -6.05
N ALA A 247 3.70 -6.66 -4.79
CA ALA A 247 4.56 -5.98 -3.84
C ALA A 247 5.90 -6.71 -3.66
N ASN A 248 5.86 -8.04 -3.48
CA ASN A 248 7.05 -8.86 -3.29
C ASN A 248 7.96 -8.90 -4.54
N ALA A 249 7.37 -8.94 -5.72
CA ALA A 249 8.12 -8.86 -6.98
C ALA A 249 8.79 -7.48 -7.17
N TYR A 250 8.14 -6.38 -6.72
CA TYR A 250 8.78 -5.06 -6.67
C TYR A 250 9.91 -5.00 -5.63
N ALA A 251 9.77 -5.70 -4.49
CA ALA A 251 10.85 -5.82 -3.51
C ALA A 251 12.09 -6.49 -4.11
N ALA A 252 11.90 -7.51 -4.94
CA ALA A 252 13.02 -8.14 -5.65
C ALA A 252 13.75 -7.16 -6.60
N ILE A 253 13.06 -6.25 -7.28
CA ILE A 253 13.71 -5.20 -8.09
C ILE A 253 14.42 -4.20 -7.16
N ALA A 254 13.80 -3.82 -6.05
CA ALA A 254 14.30 -2.83 -5.11
C ALA A 254 15.61 -3.27 -4.43
N ASN A 255 15.71 -4.53 -4.02
CA ASN A 255 16.82 -5.08 -3.22
C ASN A 255 18.02 -5.60 -4.05
N GLY A 256 18.05 -5.37 -5.36
CA GLY A 256 19.15 -5.85 -6.21
C GLY A 256 18.90 -7.21 -6.87
N GLY A 257 17.66 -7.68 -6.90
CA GLY A 257 17.23 -8.81 -7.71
C GLY A 257 16.93 -10.10 -6.95
N THR A 258 16.81 -10.07 -5.63
CA THR A 258 16.56 -11.26 -4.81
C THR A 258 15.08 -11.35 -4.41
N LEU A 259 14.40 -12.41 -4.80
CA LEU A 259 13.04 -12.70 -4.35
C LEU A 259 13.09 -13.40 -2.99
N HIS A 260 12.54 -12.76 -1.97
CA HIS A 260 12.42 -13.32 -0.62
C HIS A 260 11.03 -13.89 -0.38
N LYS A 261 10.93 -14.82 0.58
CA LYS A 261 9.65 -15.25 1.13
C LYS A 261 9.12 -14.15 2.05
N PRO A 262 7.95 -13.53 1.76
CA PRO A 262 7.38 -12.54 2.65
C PRO A 262 6.87 -13.20 3.94
N TYR A 263 6.93 -12.48 5.06
CA TYR A 263 6.48 -12.98 6.35
C TYR A 263 5.88 -11.85 7.21
N ILE A 264 4.97 -12.25 8.11
CA ILE A 264 4.26 -11.34 9.01
C ILE A 264 4.52 -11.67 10.49
N VAL A 265 4.91 -12.92 10.81
CA VAL A 265 5.30 -13.31 12.16
C VAL A 265 6.81 -13.18 12.30
N LYS A 266 7.24 -12.34 13.25
CA LYS A 266 8.65 -12.08 13.55
C LYS A 266 9.21 -13.10 14.50
N SER A 267 8.51 -13.33 15.62
CA SER A 267 8.90 -14.35 16.60
C SER A 267 7.71 -14.88 17.38
N ILE A 268 7.89 -16.05 17.98
CA ILE A 268 6.93 -16.69 18.88
C ILE A 268 7.63 -16.92 20.21
N ARG A 269 6.99 -16.52 21.32
CA ARG A 269 7.47 -16.70 22.69
C ARG A 269 6.48 -17.55 23.47
N ASP A 270 6.99 -18.47 24.30
CA ASP A 270 6.14 -19.25 25.19
C ASP A 270 5.61 -18.44 26.38
N SER A 271 4.78 -19.08 27.20
CA SER A 271 4.21 -18.49 28.42
C SER A 271 5.24 -18.01 29.46
N GLU A 272 6.50 -18.44 29.33
CA GLU A 272 7.62 -17.99 30.16
C GLU A 272 8.45 -16.89 29.48
N SER A 273 7.94 -16.32 28.38
CA SER A 273 8.60 -15.30 27.54
C SER A 273 9.90 -15.75 26.88
N ARG A 274 10.16 -17.07 26.81
CA ARG A 274 11.29 -17.62 26.07
C ARG A 274 10.96 -17.66 24.59
N GLU A 275 11.88 -17.21 23.77
CA GLU A 275 11.74 -17.27 22.32
C GLU A 275 11.84 -18.71 21.82
N VAL A 276 10.74 -19.23 21.29
CA VAL A 276 10.66 -20.61 20.76
C VAL A 276 10.81 -20.67 19.25
N ALA A 277 10.56 -19.55 18.56
CA ALA A 277 10.80 -19.43 17.12
C ALA A 277 11.08 -17.98 16.73
N GLU A 278 12.05 -17.78 15.83
CA GLU A 278 12.35 -16.50 15.18
C GLU A 278 12.33 -16.70 13.66
N THR A 279 11.61 -15.83 12.95
CA THR A 279 11.60 -15.87 11.49
C THR A 279 12.78 -15.07 10.95
N LYS A 280 13.61 -15.73 10.14
CA LYS A 280 14.72 -15.08 9.42
C LYS A 280 14.34 -14.87 7.97
N THR A 281 14.86 -13.80 7.37
CA THR A 281 14.73 -13.54 5.94
C THR A 281 15.16 -14.77 5.15
N SER A 282 14.27 -15.26 4.29
CA SER A 282 14.50 -16.46 3.49
C SER A 282 14.51 -16.12 2.00
N VAL A 283 15.60 -16.45 1.33
CA VAL A 283 15.74 -16.27 -0.12
C VAL A 283 15.01 -17.39 -0.83
N ILE A 284 14.10 -17.05 -1.74
CA ILE A 284 13.46 -18.02 -2.66
C ILE A 284 14.41 -18.23 -3.86
N ARG A 285 14.79 -17.16 -4.55
CA ARG A 285 15.68 -17.20 -5.72
C ARG A 285 16.24 -15.82 -6.08
N GLN A 286 17.32 -15.81 -6.84
CA GLN A 286 17.83 -14.61 -7.51
C GLN A 286 17.13 -14.48 -8.86
N VAL A 287 16.34 -13.41 -9.06
CA VAL A 287 15.54 -13.21 -10.27
C VAL A 287 16.24 -12.33 -11.30
N MET A 288 17.14 -11.48 -10.84
CA MET A 288 17.96 -10.63 -11.72
C MET A 288 19.28 -10.23 -11.04
N SER A 289 20.26 -9.86 -11.86
CA SER A 289 21.56 -9.38 -11.35
C SER A 289 21.42 -7.99 -10.72
N PRO A 290 22.33 -7.61 -9.80
CA PRO A 290 22.36 -6.26 -9.24
C PRO A 290 22.47 -5.15 -10.28
N ASP A 291 23.20 -5.38 -11.40
CA ASP A 291 23.29 -4.43 -12.53
C ASP A 291 21.95 -4.24 -13.23
N ALA A 292 21.27 -5.34 -13.58
CA ALA A 292 19.95 -5.27 -14.20
C ALA A 292 18.92 -4.61 -13.25
N ALA A 293 18.99 -4.89 -11.94
CA ALA A 293 18.13 -4.26 -10.94
C ALA A 293 18.41 -2.75 -10.82
N ALA A 294 19.69 -2.33 -10.83
CA ALA A 294 20.05 -0.92 -10.81
C ALA A 294 19.51 -0.18 -12.04
N LYS A 295 19.70 -0.73 -13.25
CA LYS A 295 19.10 -0.20 -14.50
C LYS A 295 17.59 -0.08 -14.37
N MET A 296 16.92 -1.12 -13.85
CA MET A 296 15.46 -1.13 -13.70
C MET A 296 14.97 -0.09 -12.68
N ARG A 297 15.68 0.11 -11.56
CA ARG A 297 15.35 1.16 -10.58
C ARG A 297 15.38 2.56 -11.23
N LEU A 298 16.42 2.85 -12.03
CA LEU A 298 16.51 4.12 -12.76
C LEU A 298 15.38 4.30 -13.78
N MET A 299 15.05 3.25 -14.54
CA MET A 299 13.93 3.28 -15.48
C MET A 299 12.59 3.51 -14.77
N LEU A 300 12.35 2.88 -13.60
CA LEU A 300 11.16 3.08 -12.79
C LEU A 300 11.10 4.48 -12.16
N ALA A 301 12.24 5.09 -11.83
CA ALA A 301 12.29 6.46 -11.36
C ALA A 301 11.83 7.46 -12.45
N ASN A 302 12.12 7.17 -13.73
CA ASN A 302 11.63 7.99 -14.85
C ASN A 302 10.09 8.02 -14.95
N VAL A 303 9.39 7.00 -14.45
CA VAL A 303 7.90 6.98 -14.43
C VAL A 303 7.33 8.08 -13.55
N THR A 304 8.05 8.46 -12.48
CA THR A 304 7.61 9.49 -11.52
C THR A 304 8.22 10.86 -11.78
N THR A 305 9.07 11.01 -12.81
CA THR A 305 9.72 12.26 -13.18
C THR A 305 9.28 12.75 -14.56
N GLY A 306 9.56 14.00 -14.90
CA GLY A 306 9.24 14.58 -16.22
C GLY A 306 7.77 14.38 -16.59
N ASP A 307 7.55 13.80 -17.76
CA ASP A 307 6.23 13.52 -18.36
C ASP A 307 5.74 12.08 -18.05
N GLY A 308 6.35 11.38 -17.09
CA GLY A 308 5.97 10.03 -16.73
C GLY A 308 4.57 9.92 -16.13
N THR A 309 3.94 8.77 -16.24
CA THR A 309 2.56 8.54 -15.80
C THR A 309 2.38 8.54 -14.27
N GLY A 310 3.48 8.44 -13.48
CA GLY A 310 3.47 8.31 -12.04
C GLY A 310 3.79 9.59 -11.26
N VAL A 311 3.75 10.77 -11.87
CA VAL A 311 4.13 12.06 -11.24
C VAL A 311 3.39 12.33 -9.93
N ALA A 312 2.14 11.89 -9.80
CA ALA A 312 1.34 12.06 -8.58
C ALA A 312 1.82 11.19 -7.39
N ALA A 313 2.76 10.25 -7.62
CA ALA A 313 3.38 9.46 -6.56
C ALA A 313 4.65 10.11 -5.97
N ARG A 314 5.04 11.30 -6.39
CA ARG A 314 6.23 12.00 -5.91
C ARG A 314 6.15 12.28 -4.41
N VAL A 315 7.28 12.10 -3.75
CA VAL A 315 7.49 12.47 -2.34
C VAL A 315 8.59 13.52 -2.30
N PRO A 316 8.31 14.75 -1.83
CA PRO A 316 9.31 15.81 -1.79
C PRO A 316 10.57 15.41 -1.02
N GLY A 317 11.74 15.55 -1.65
CA GLY A 317 13.03 15.18 -1.07
C GLY A 317 13.39 13.70 -1.15
N PHE A 318 12.51 12.85 -1.72
CA PHE A 318 12.77 11.41 -1.84
C PHE A 318 12.47 10.93 -3.26
N PRO A 319 13.48 10.44 -4.00
CA PRO A 319 13.25 9.85 -5.31
C PRO A 319 12.34 8.62 -5.18
N VAL A 320 11.30 8.57 -5.98
CA VAL A 320 10.37 7.43 -6.03
C VAL A 320 10.58 6.68 -7.34
N ALA A 321 10.64 5.35 -7.27
CA ALA A 321 10.60 4.47 -8.42
C ALA A 321 9.31 3.65 -8.38
N GLY A 322 8.55 3.61 -9.48
CA GLY A 322 7.28 2.89 -9.48
C GLY A 322 6.57 2.87 -10.81
N LYS A 323 5.38 2.31 -10.83
CA LYS A 323 4.56 2.16 -12.04
C LYS A 323 3.07 2.26 -11.73
N THR A 324 2.35 3.02 -12.52
CA THR A 324 0.89 3.07 -12.53
C THR A 324 0.31 1.83 -13.23
N GLY A 325 -0.82 1.35 -12.73
CA GLY A 325 -1.63 0.33 -13.37
C GLY A 325 -3.07 0.81 -13.55
N THR A 326 -3.67 0.46 -14.66
CA THR A 326 -5.10 0.62 -14.93
C THR A 326 -5.52 -0.58 -15.73
N ALA A 327 -6.12 -1.57 -15.06
CA ALA A 327 -6.56 -2.81 -15.68
C ALA A 327 -8.09 -2.84 -15.77
N GLN A 328 -8.64 -3.43 -16.83
CA GLN A 328 -10.06 -3.70 -16.92
C GLN A 328 -10.44 -4.81 -15.91
N LYS A 329 -11.57 -4.65 -15.21
CA LYS A 329 -12.06 -5.64 -14.27
C LYS A 329 -12.70 -6.80 -15.01
N VAL A 330 -12.18 -8.01 -14.79
CA VAL A 330 -12.72 -9.24 -15.36
C VAL A 330 -14.15 -9.46 -14.84
N ASN A 331 -15.05 -9.89 -15.71
CA ASN A 331 -16.43 -10.20 -15.32
C ASN A 331 -16.48 -11.57 -14.60
N PRO A 332 -16.79 -11.62 -13.29
CA PRO A 332 -16.84 -12.87 -12.56
C PRO A 332 -18.03 -13.76 -12.96
N ASN A 333 -19.07 -13.15 -13.56
CA ASN A 333 -20.31 -13.83 -13.92
C ASN A 333 -20.43 -14.15 -15.42
N GLY A 334 -19.34 -13.95 -16.19
CA GLY A 334 -19.41 -14.14 -17.64
C GLY A 334 -18.05 -14.04 -18.32
N ARG A 335 -18.06 -13.98 -19.64
CA ARG A 335 -16.83 -13.79 -20.44
C ARG A 335 -16.46 -12.30 -20.55
N GLY A 336 -15.16 -11.99 -20.63
CA GLY A 336 -14.64 -10.65 -20.88
C GLY A 336 -14.60 -9.77 -19.63
N TYR A 337 -14.80 -8.47 -19.83
CA TYR A 337 -14.60 -7.46 -18.79
C TYR A 337 -15.93 -6.77 -18.44
N ILE A 338 -16.03 -6.25 -17.21
CA ILE A 338 -17.16 -5.40 -16.79
C ILE A 338 -17.03 -4.06 -17.51
N LYS A 339 -18.10 -3.63 -18.21
CA LYS A 339 -18.10 -2.33 -18.88
C LYS A 339 -17.94 -1.20 -17.86
N GLY A 340 -16.91 -0.38 -18.03
CA GLY A 340 -16.59 0.70 -17.09
C GLY A 340 -15.96 0.24 -15.76
N GLY A 341 -15.77 -1.07 -15.57
CA GLY A 341 -15.06 -1.61 -14.40
C GLY A 341 -13.55 -1.59 -14.61
N TYR A 342 -12.83 -0.95 -13.70
CA TYR A 342 -11.36 -0.86 -13.73
C TYR A 342 -10.78 -1.15 -12.34
N ILE A 343 -9.51 -1.57 -12.32
CA ILE A 343 -8.68 -1.62 -11.14
C ILE A 343 -7.57 -0.60 -11.34
N ALA A 344 -7.58 0.45 -10.51
CA ALA A 344 -6.59 1.51 -10.51
C ALA A 344 -5.49 1.18 -9.50
N SER A 345 -4.22 1.10 -9.92
CA SER A 345 -3.14 0.70 -9.03
C SER A 345 -1.87 1.53 -9.19
N PHE A 346 -1.05 1.50 -8.15
CA PHE A 346 0.33 1.99 -8.17
C PHE A 346 1.21 1.05 -7.34
N ALA A 347 2.33 0.62 -7.93
CA ALA A 347 3.37 -0.14 -7.26
C ALA A 347 4.67 0.64 -7.33
N GLY A 348 5.39 0.73 -6.22
CA GLY A 348 6.64 1.45 -6.20
C GLY A 348 7.42 1.27 -4.91
N PHE A 349 8.61 1.85 -4.88
CA PHE A 349 9.49 1.84 -3.72
C PHE A 349 10.22 3.17 -3.58
N LEU A 350 10.66 3.44 -2.36
CA LEU A 350 11.41 4.64 -2.04
C LEU A 350 12.38 4.43 -0.85
N PRO A 351 13.47 5.26 -0.75
CA PRO A 351 14.04 6.05 -1.83
C PRO A 351 14.50 5.18 -2.99
N ALA A 352 14.46 5.65 -4.25
CA ALA A 352 14.79 4.83 -5.43
C ALA A 352 16.27 4.40 -5.48
N ASN A 353 17.15 5.19 -4.90
CA ASN A 353 18.60 4.93 -4.84
C ASN A 353 18.99 3.96 -3.71
N ASP A 354 18.27 3.97 -2.58
CA ASP A 354 18.48 3.07 -1.43
C ASP A 354 17.09 2.64 -0.88
N PRO A 355 16.41 1.70 -1.56
CA PRO A 355 15.03 1.34 -1.22
C PRO A 355 14.89 0.80 0.20
N LYS A 356 13.95 1.39 0.95
CA LYS A 356 13.57 0.96 2.31
C LYS A 356 12.16 0.39 2.33
N PHE A 357 11.25 1.02 1.61
CA PHE A 357 9.84 0.63 1.59
C PHE A 357 9.40 0.31 0.17
N VAL A 358 8.69 -0.80 0.03
CA VAL A 358 7.88 -1.12 -1.15
C VAL A 358 6.42 -0.95 -0.78
N ILE A 359 5.68 -0.22 -1.58
CA ILE A 359 4.26 0.06 -1.35
C ILE A 359 3.47 -0.28 -2.60
N TYR A 360 2.43 -1.07 -2.43
CA TYR A 360 1.46 -1.38 -3.47
C TYR A 360 0.07 -0.97 -3.03
N ILE A 361 -0.62 -0.22 -3.88
CA ILE A 361 -2.02 0.21 -3.68
C ILE A 361 -2.83 -0.20 -4.90
N ALA A 362 -3.98 -0.82 -4.69
CA ALA A 362 -4.95 -1.08 -5.74
C ALA A 362 -6.36 -0.71 -5.27
N VAL A 363 -7.12 -0.06 -6.14
CA VAL A 363 -8.48 0.41 -5.89
C VAL A 363 -9.39 -0.25 -6.92
N ASP A 364 -10.33 -1.04 -6.43
CA ASP A 364 -11.24 -1.83 -7.25
C ASP A 364 -12.48 -1.02 -7.63
N HIS A 365 -12.72 -0.91 -8.91
CA HIS A 365 -13.89 -0.30 -9.52
C HIS A 365 -14.21 1.11 -8.97
N PRO A 366 -13.25 2.04 -8.99
CA PRO A 366 -13.53 3.42 -8.64
C PRO A 366 -14.42 4.07 -9.70
N ARG A 367 -15.46 4.80 -9.27
CA ARG A 367 -16.52 5.31 -10.17
C ARG A 367 -16.33 6.75 -10.62
N LYS A 368 -15.58 7.55 -9.84
CA LYS A 368 -15.33 8.97 -10.17
C LYS A 368 -14.13 9.17 -11.10
N ASP A 369 -13.11 8.35 -10.95
CA ASP A 369 -11.91 8.34 -11.78
C ASP A 369 -11.32 6.94 -11.70
N TYR A 370 -10.70 6.46 -12.77
CA TYR A 370 -10.24 5.09 -12.89
C TYR A 370 -8.76 4.93 -13.24
N TYR A 371 -8.04 6.02 -13.46
CA TYR A 371 -6.61 5.94 -13.75
C TYR A 371 -5.79 5.74 -12.47
N GLY A 372 -4.85 4.78 -12.49
CA GLY A 372 -3.92 4.57 -11.38
C GLY A 372 -3.12 5.82 -11.00
N ALA A 373 -2.84 6.68 -11.99
CA ALA A 373 -2.16 7.98 -11.80
C ALA A 373 -2.93 8.95 -10.88
N SER A 374 -4.24 8.98 -10.98
CA SER A 374 -5.09 9.92 -10.22
C SER A 374 -5.74 9.31 -8.98
N VAL A 375 -5.90 7.98 -8.97
CA VAL A 375 -6.55 7.28 -7.85
C VAL A 375 -5.54 6.70 -6.87
N ALA A 376 -4.59 5.87 -7.32
CA ALA A 376 -3.68 5.12 -6.46
C ALA A 376 -2.34 5.84 -6.18
N ALA A 377 -1.78 6.54 -7.16
CA ALA A 377 -0.49 7.24 -7.00
C ALA A 377 -0.50 8.32 -5.90
N PRO A 378 -1.56 9.15 -5.73
CA PRO A 378 -1.62 10.09 -4.62
C PRO A 378 -1.70 9.41 -3.24
N VAL A 379 -2.34 8.25 -3.15
CA VAL A 379 -2.42 7.44 -1.91
C VAL A 379 -1.03 6.93 -1.55
N PHE A 380 -0.33 6.35 -2.53
CA PHE A 380 1.07 5.97 -2.37
C PHE A 380 1.91 7.13 -1.84
N ALA A 381 1.83 8.32 -2.43
CA ALA A 381 2.63 9.48 -2.03
C ALA A 381 2.41 9.88 -0.56
N ARG A 382 1.16 9.85 -0.07
CA ARG A 382 0.84 10.19 1.32
C ARG A 382 1.38 9.15 2.30
N ILE A 383 1.15 7.86 2.01
CA ILE A 383 1.67 6.75 2.83
C ILE A 383 3.20 6.76 2.82
N ALA A 384 3.82 6.91 1.65
CA ALA A 384 5.27 6.96 1.48
C ALA A 384 5.90 8.13 2.24
N THR A 385 5.26 9.31 2.20
CA THR A 385 5.69 10.49 2.97
C THR A 385 5.69 10.21 4.48
N PHE A 386 4.65 9.53 4.97
CA PHE A 386 4.60 9.11 6.37
C PHE A 386 5.70 8.10 6.69
N ALA A 387 5.87 7.07 5.84
CA ALA A 387 6.83 6.00 6.06
C ALA A 387 8.28 6.52 6.19
N VAL A 388 8.72 7.40 5.30
CA VAL A 388 10.10 7.95 5.37
C VAL A 388 10.30 8.86 6.58
N ARG A 389 9.29 9.64 6.96
CA ARG A 389 9.33 10.46 8.19
C ARG A 389 9.38 9.59 9.44
N ARG A 390 8.55 8.57 9.51
CA ARG A 390 8.49 7.59 10.61
C ARG A 390 9.83 6.87 10.79
N ALA A 391 10.49 6.51 9.69
CA ALA A 391 11.80 5.87 9.69
C ALA A 391 12.98 6.84 9.94
N GLY A 392 12.72 8.15 10.08
CA GLY A 392 13.77 9.13 10.29
C GLY A 392 14.74 9.27 9.10
N ILE A 393 14.30 8.91 7.89
CA ILE A 393 15.14 9.01 6.69
C ILE A 393 15.24 10.49 6.30
N SER A 394 16.48 10.97 6.16
CA SER A 394 16.73 12.35 5.75
C SER A 394 16.44 12.55 4.26
N PRO A 395 15.77 13.65 3.88
CA PRO A 395 15.54 13.96 2.48
C PRO A 395 16.89 14.24 1.77
N VAL A 396 16.99 13.77 0.54
CA VAL A 396 18.10 14.14 -0.35
C VAL A 396 17.81 15.54 -0.88
N LEU A 397 18.66 16.49 -0.58
CA LEU A 397 18.63 17.82 -1.19
C LEU A 397 19.07 17.67 -2.65
N ILE A 398 18.13 17.32 -3.53
CA ILE A 398 18.39 17.29 -4.97
C ILE A 398 18.34 18.75 -5.43
N SER A 399 19.46 19.30 -5.87
CA SER A 399 19.49 20.58 -6.56
C SER A 399 18.64 20.44 -7.84
N GLN A 400 17.91 21.51 -8.22
CA GLN A 400 17.14 21.50 -9.47
C GLN A 400 18.03 21.22 -10.71
N SER A 401 19.33 21.49 -10.62
CA SER A 401 20.32 21.14 -11.65
C SER A 401 20.55 19.64 -11.83
N ASP A 402 20.39 18.82 -10.77
CA ASP A 402 20.61 17.36 -10.84
C ASP A 402 19.43 16.62 -11.48
N LEU A 403 18.27 17.25 -11.58
CA LEU A 403 17.08 16.69 -12.25
C LEU A 403 17.09 16.91 -13.78
N THR A 404 18.01 17.76 -14.27
CA THR A 404 18.04 18.17 -15.69
C THR A 404 19.29 17.71 -16.44
N GLN A 405 20.26 17.08 -15.77
CA GLN A 405 21.40 16.52 -16.47
C GLN A 405 21.06 15.11 -16.99
N PRO A 406 21.15 14.87 -18.31
CA PRO A 406 21.30 13.53 -18.83
C PRO A 406 22.63 13.01 -18.24
N THR A 407 22.58 11.86 -17.58
CA THR A 407 23.81 11.19 -17.13
C THR A 407 24.68 10.99 -18.38
N GLU A 408 25.76 11.74 -18.51
CA GLU A 408 26.82 11.44 -19.46
C GLU A 408 27.40 10.07 -19.09
N LEU A 409 26.86 9.04 -19.73
CA LEU A 409 27.54 7.76 -19.81
C LEU A 409 28.67 7.96 -20.79
N ALA A 410 29.89 7.68 -20.33
CA ALA A 410 31.14 7.79 -21.05
C ALA A 410 30.98 7.52 -22.55
N HIS A 411 31.33 8.52 -23.36
CA HIS A 411 31.46 8.42 -24.80
C HIS A 411 32.51 7.34 -25.13
N THR A 412 32.05 6.18 -25.54
CA THR A 412 32.81 5.39 -26.50
C THR A 412 32.50 5.98 -27.85
N GLU A 413 33.55 6.45 -28.55
CA GLU A 413 33.50 6.97 -29.92
C GLU A 413 32.74 5.97 -30.78
N VAL A 414 31.63 6.42 -31.37
CA VAL A 414 30.90 5.73 -32.42
C VAL A 414 31.03 6.61 -33.65
N ASP A 415 31.45 6.01 -34.76
CA ASP A 415 31.64 6.63 -36.07
C ASP A 415 30.46 7.52 -36.50
N PRO A 416 30.67 8.56 -37.32
CA PRO A 416 29.66 9.55 -37.64
C PRO A 416 28.51 8.93 -38.41
N VAL A 417 27.31 9.03 -37.84
CA VAL A 417 26.06 8.60 -38.46
C VAL A 417 25.53 9.71 -39.36
N ASP A 418 25.11 9.29 -40.55
CA ASP A 418 24.48 10.04 -41.65
C ASP A 418 23.46 11.10 -41.16
N GLU A 419 23.68 12.37 -41.55
CA GLU A 419 22.89 13.57 -41.17
C GLU A 419 21.48 13.67 -41.80
N SER A 420 20.90 12.59 -42.34
CA SER A 420 19.62 12.64 -43.08
C SER A 420 18.36 12.28 -42.24
N LEU A 421 18.43 12.15 -40.91
CA LEU A 421 17.26 11.83 -40.10
C LEU A 421 16.54 13.09 -39.61
N PRO A 422 15.19 13.18 -39.73
CA PRO A 422 14.44 14.38 -39.37
C PRO A 422 14.42 14.59 -37.84
N GLN A 423 14.66 15.83 -37.43
CA GLN A 423 14.63 16.26 -36.02
C GLN A 423 13.27 16.00 -35.37
N VAL A 424 13.27 15.45 -34.17
CA VAL A 424 12.08 15.16 -33.36
C VAL A 424 11.44 16.48 -32.90
N VAL A 425 10.29 16.79 -33.46
CA VAL A 425 9.44 17.88 -32.98
C VAL A 425 8.72 17.44 -31.69
N PRO A 426 8.69 18.22 -30.58
CA PRO A 426 7.97 17.84 -29.36
C PRO A 426 6.50 17.60 -29.66
N SER A 427 5.97 16.45 -29.26
CA SER A 427 4.62 16.03 -29.56
C SER A 427 3.57 16.90 -28.86
N LYS A 428 2.37 17.02 -29.47
CA LYS A 428 1.21 17.75 -28.92
C LYS A 428 0.73 17.24 -27.54
N ALA A 429 1.20 16.06 -27.10
CA ALA A 429 0.91 15.51 -25.77
C ALA A 429 1.48 16.38 -24.64
N ALA A 430 2.67 16.95 -24.79
CA ALA A 430 3.25 17.86 -23.83
C ALA A 430 2.39 19.11 -23.60
N LYS A 431 1.69 19.59 -24.62
CA LYS A 431 0.80 20.76 -24.51
C LYS A 431 -0.53 20.44 -23.81
N PHE A 432 -1.03 19.21 -23.89
CA PHE A 432 -2.28 18.81 -23.24
C PHE A 432 -2.11 18.67 -21.71
N PHE A 433 -1.01 18.08 -21.25
CA PHE A 433 -0.74 17.99 -19.79
C PHE A 433 -0.41 19.33 -19.16
N ALA A 434 0.21 20.26 -19.90
CA ALA A 434 0.43 21.62 -19.44
C ALA A 434 -0.88 22.42 -19.26
N SER A 435 -1.97 22.05 -19.92
CA SER A 435 -3.28 22.71 -19.79
C SER A 435 -4.07 22.27 -18.55
N LEU A 436 -3.65 21.19 -17.89
CA LEU A 436 -4.28 20.64 -16.68
C LEU A 436 -3.58 21.06 -15.37
N ALA A 437 -2.48 21.80 -15.47
CA ALA A 437 -1.82 22.39 -14.30
C ALA A 437 -2.62 23.60 -13.80
N PRO A 438 -2.82 23.77 -12.46
CA PRO A 438 -3.45 24.97 -11.95
C PRO A 438 -2.59 26.19 -12.31
N LYS A 439 -3.23 27.23 -12.84
CA LYS A 439 -2.56 28.49 -13.18
C LYS A 439 -1.92 29.09 -11.93
N SER A 440 -0.63 28.89 -11.74
CA SER A 440 0.15 29.60 -10.76
C SER A 440 0.43 31.01 -11.27
N LEU A 441 0.10 31.99 -10.45
CA LEU A 441 0.42 33.40 -10.69
C LEU A 441 1.94 33.58 -10.87
N SER A 442 2.33 34.19 -11.97
CA SER A 442 3.73 34.51 -12.25
C SER A 442 4.26 35.55 -11.24
N PRO A 443 5.45 35.39 -10.67
CA PRO A 443 6.10 36.47 -9.93
C PRO A 443 6.74 37.43 -10.94
N ARG A 444 6.30 38.68 -10.92
CA ARG A 444 7.06 39.81 -11.51
C ARG A 444 8.32 40.05 -10.68
N ILE A 445 9.46 39.89 -11.32
CA ILE A 445 10.75 40.33 -10.77
C ILE A 445 10.81 41.85 -10.81
N LEU A 446 10.94 42.47 -9.65
CA LEU A 446 11.53 43.77 -9.48
C LEU A 446 12.43 43.74 -8.23
N GLY A 447 13.67 44.12 -8.48
CA GLY A 447 14.76 44.04 -7.53
C GLY A 447 14.72 45.07 -6.41
N THR A 448 15.68 44.90 -5.54
CA THR A 448 16.37 45.75 -4.57
C THR A 448 15.98 45.61 -3.10
N SER A 449 17.00 45.10 -2.39
CA SER A 449 17.53 45.51 -1.05
C SER A 449 16.63 45.61 0.17
N ALA A 450 16.93 44.66 1.07
CA ALA A 450 17.10 44.81 2.53
C ALA A 450 16.19 45.69 3.36
N LYS A 451 15.50 45.12 4.34
CA LYS A 451 15.68 45.38 5.79
C LYS A 451 14.71 44.53 6.61
N LEU A 452 15.25 43.84 7.61
CA LEU A 452 14.47 43.29 8.72
C LEU A 452 13.66 44.35 9.43
N ILE A 453 12.36 44.11 9.63
CA ILE A 453 11.57 44.78 10.66
C ILE A 453 10.55 43.76 11.18
N THR A 454 10.61 43.47 12.47
CA THR A 454 9.61 42.78 13.26
C THR A 454 8.38 43.66 13.45
N PRO A 455 7.16 43.11 13.43
CA PRO A 455 6.02 43.83 13.99
C PRO A 455 5.57 43.25 15.33
N LYS A 456 5.42 44.13 16.29
CA LYS A 456 4.59 44.02 17.49
C LYS A 456 3.21 44.66 17.22
N HIS A 457 2.24 44.19 18.02
CA HIS A 457 0.92 44.80 18.38
C HIS A 457 -0.24 44.46 17.43
N GLU A 458 -1.29 43.99 17.97
CA GLU A 458 -2.31 44.21 19.01
C GLU A 458 -3.70 44.39 18.39
N LEU A 459 -4.60 43.69 18.98
CA LEU A 459 -6.07 43.66 19.02
C LEU A 459 -6.85 44.95 18.71
N SER A 460 -7.98 44.80 18.00
CA SER A 460 -9.24 45.37 18.48
C SER A 460 -10.46 44.69 17.86
N LEU A 461 -11.43 44.39 18.73
CA LEU A 461 -12.79 43.96 18.48
C LEU A 461 -13.61 45.07 17.84
N ASP A 462 -14.54 44.77 16.93
CA ASP A 462 -15.87 45.37 17.01
C ASP A 462 -16.97 44.52 16.32
N ASP A 463 -18.13 44.64 16.90
CA ASP A 463 -19.38 43.92 16.71
C ASP A 463 -20.21 44.42 15.54
N SER A 464 -20.90 43.57 14.82
CA SER A 464 -22.31 43.74 14.42
C SER A 464 -22.81 42.69 13.43
N THR A 465 -23.79 41.89 13.87
CA THR A 465 -24.70 41.03 13.07
C THR A 465 -25.78 41.91 12.37
N PRO A 466 -26.56 41.45 11.33
CA PRO A 466 -27.44 40.28 11.46
C PRO A 466 -27.71 39.41 10.21
N ALA A 467 -28.13 38.18 10.52
CA ALA A 467 -29.15 37.31 9.93
C ALA A 467 -29.23 36.97 8.42
N GLY A 468 -29.25 35.65 8.12
CA GLY A 468 -29.80 35.10 6.87
C GLY A 468 -29.41 33.66 6.61
N GLN A 469 -30.31 32.75 6.90
CA GLN A 469 -30.34 31.30 6.76
C GLN A 469 -29.66 30.69 5.54
N ALA A 470 -28.88 29.60 5.72
CA ALA A 470 -29.00 28.32 4.97
C ALA A 470 -28.09 27.26 5.61
N ALA A 471 -28.63 26.05 5.78
CA ALA A 471 -28.04 24.91 6.44
C ALA A 471 -26.80 24.38 5.67
N GLY A 472 -25.64 24.43 6.30
CA GLY A 472 -24.44 23.69 5.92
C GLY A 472 -23.92 22.97 7.15
N VAL A 473 -23.90 21.64 7.13
CA VAL A 473 -23.33 20.81 8.21
C VAL A 473 -21.82 21.00 8.20
N ASP A 474 -21.35 21.80 9.11
CA ASP A 474 -19.93 22.00 9.38
C ASP A 474 -19.41 20.83 10.22
N LEU A 475 -18.56 19.98 9.62
CA LEU A 475 -17.78 18.95 10.31
C LEU A 475 -16.56 19.62 10.98
N ALA A 476 -16.81 20.51 11.93
CA ALA A 476 -15.78 20.99 12.84
C ALA A 476 -15.42 19.87 13.81
N ALA A 477 -14.14 19.56 13.87
CA ALA A 477 -13.50 18.56 14.70
C ALA A 477 -14.06 18.59 16.14
N VAL A 478 -14.75 17.53 16.53
CA VAL A 478 -15.03 17.23 17.93
C VAL A 478 -13.70 16.82 18.59
N ARG A 479 -12.97 17.78 19.11
CA ARG A 479 -11.95 17.52 20.11
C ARG A 479 -12.67 17.03 21.36
N ALA A 480 -12.57 15.71 21.61
CA ALA A 480 -13.01 15.15 22.88
C ALA A 480 -12.27 15.86 24.03
N PRO A 481 -12.96 16.31 25.09
CA PRO A 481 -12.31 16.94 26.22
C PRO A 481 -11.34 15.97 26.89
N VAL A 482 -10.09 16.39 27.04
CA VAL A 482 -9.10 15.68 27.86
C VAL A 482 -9.55 15.81 29.30
N VAL A 483 -9.71 14.70 30.00
CA VAL A 483 -10.06 14.69 31.44
C VAL A 483 -8.85 15.14 32.23
N ASP A 484 -8.92 16.33 32.82
CA ASP A 484 -7.93 16.80 33.78
C ASP A 484 -8.24 16.16 35.13
N ALA A 485 -7.24 15.57 35.79
CA ALA A 485 -7.36 14.90 37.08
C ALA A 485 -7.77 15.84 38.26
N SER A 486 -7.81 17.15 38.01
CA SER A 486 -8.31 18.16 38.97
C SER A 486 -9.79 18.50 38.77
N SER A 487 -10.45 17.93 37.75
CA SER A 487 -11.84 18.23 37.39
C SER A 487 -12.82 17.12 37.77
N SER A 488 -14.11 17.37 37.61
CA SER A 488 -15.18 16.41 37.89
C SER A 488 -15.19 15.22 36.90
N VAL A 489 -15.78 14.11 37.33
CA VAL A 489 -15.98 12.90 36.51
C VAL A 489 -16.77 13.26 35.24
N PRO A 490 -16.25 13.00 34.04
CA PRO A 490 -16.99 13.27 32.83
C PRO A 490 -18.17 12.31 32.63
N ASN A 491 -19.12 12.66 31.77
CA ASN A 491 -20.16 11.71 31.38
C ASN A 491 -19.55 10.68 30.44
N LEU A 492 -19.52 9.43 30.88
CA LEU A 492 -18.97 8.29 30.14
C LEU A 492 -20.04 7.25 29.77
N GLU A 493 -21.31 7.48 30.13
CA GLU A 493 -22.42 6.56 29.85
C GLU A 493 -22.60 6.37 28.34
N GLY A 494 -22.87 5.14 27.92
CA GLY A 494 -23.02 4.75 26.51
C GLY A 494 -21.69 4.53 25.77
N LEU A 495 -20.53 4.78 26.38
CA LEU A 495 -19.24 4.56 25.74
C LEU A 495 -18.75 3.12 25.93
N THR A 496 -17.97 2.65 24.97
CA THR A 496 -17.25 1.39 25.11
C THR A 496 -16.05 1.56 26.07
N LEU A 497 -15.61 0.47 26.68
CA LEU A 497 -14.42 0.49 27.57
C LEU A 497 -13.20 1.12 26.88
N ARG A 498 -12.98 0.87 25.59
CA ARG A 498 -11.87 1.45 24.84
C ARG A 498 -11.95 2.97 24.75
N GLU A 499 -13.14 3.52 24.50
CA GLU A 499 -13.35 4.97 24.44
C GLU A 499 -13.14 5.61 25.82
N VAL A 500 -13.56 4.96 26.88
CA VAL A 500 -13.31 5.40 28.25
C VAL A 500 -11.81 5.42 28.55
N LEU A 501 -11.12 4.31 28.30
CA LEU A 501 -9.68 4.22 28.55
C LEU A 501 -8.90 5.26 27.74
N SER A 502 -9.28 5.52 26.49
CA SER A 502 -8.63 6.57 25.68
C SER A 502 -8.80 7.98 26.26
N ARG A 503 -9.89 8.25 26.99
CA ARG A 503 -10.17 9.54 27.63
C ARG A 503 -9.49 9.72 28.98
N VAL A 504 -9.25 8.64 29.71
CA VAL A 504 -8.64 8.68 31.05
C VAL A 504 -7.14 8.34 31.07
N THR A 505 -6.59 7.78 29.98
CA THR A 505 -5.16 7.49 29.87
C THR A 505 -4.33 8.78 30.02
N GLY A 506 -3.34 8.76 30.91
CA GLY A 506 -2.47 9.91 31.18
C GLY A 506 -3.00 10.91 32.22
N THR A 507 -4.23 10.71 32.75
CA THR A 507 -4.82 11.60 33.77
C THR A 507 -4.46 11.22 35.20
N GLY A 508 -3.83 10.05 35.43
CA GLY A 508 -3.51 9.52 36.74
C GLY A 508 -4.73 9.01 37.54
N VAL A 509 -5.85 8.76 36.83
CA VAL A 509 -7.06 8.13 37.38
C VAL A 509 -6.94 6.63 37.25
N GLU A 510 -7.09 5.90 38.36
CA GLU A 510 -7.18 4.44 38.39
C GLU A 510 -8.59 4.00 38.01
N VAL A 511 -8.70 3.21 36.93
CA VAL A 511 -9.99 2.74 36.42
C VAL A 511 -10.20 1.29 36.80
N ARG A 512 -11.32 1.00 37.49
CA ARG A 512 -11.79 -0.36 37.80
C ARG A 512 -13.05 -0.66 37.01
N VAL A 513 -13.06 -1.79 36.31
CA VAL A 513 -14.11 -2.18 35.37
C VAL A 513 -14.91 -3.36 35.92
N HIS A 514 -16.23 -3.25 35.88
CA HIS A 514 -17.18 -4.27 36.33
C HIS A 514 -18.17 -4.60 35.20
N GLY A 515 -18.22 -5.85 34.73
CA GLY A 515 -19.10 -6.31 33.66
C GLY A 515 -18.50 -6.18 32.28
N GLU A 516 -19.33 -6.35 31.23
CA GLU A 516 -18.98 -6.31 29.82
C GLU A 516 -20.02 -5.48 29.05
N GLY A 517 -19.62 -4.89 27.90
CA GLY A 517 -20.48 -4.10 27.03
C GLY A 517 -20.17 -2.60 27.02
N ILE A 518 -21.19 -1.77 27.17
CA ILE A 518 -21.10 -0.31 27.22
C ILE A 518 -21.26 0.22 28.65
N VAL A 519 -20.74 1.39 28.95
CA VAL A 519 -20.85 2.01 30.28
C VAL A 519 -22.31 2.35 30.56
N SER A 520 -22.83 1.72 31.60
CA SER A 520 -24.17 2.02 32.13
C SER A 520 -24.15 2.93 33.36
N LYS A 521 -23.03 2.95 34.11
CA LYS A 521 -22.89 3.72 35.34
C LYS A 521 -21.41 3.93 35.66
N THR A 522 -21.09 5.06 36.31
CA THR A 522 -19.79 5.32 36.93
C THR A 522 -19.92 5.66 38.43
N ILE A 523 -18.90 5.32 39.21
CA ILE A 523 -18.76 5.74 40.59
C ILE A 523 -17.34 6.29 40.80
N PRO A 524 -17.17 7.58 41.10
CA PRO A 524 -18.22 8.59 41.31
C PRO A 524 -19.08 8.87 40.06
N ALA A 525 -20.28 9.41 40.30
CA ALA A 525 -21.23 9.74 39.24
C ALA A 525 -20.71 10.89 38.32
N PRO A 526 -21.19 11.02 37.09
CA PRO A 526 -20.82 12.15 36.23
C PRO A 526 -21.06 13.50 36.93
N GLY A 527 -20.09 14.41 36.82
CA GLY A 527 -20.12 15.72 37.46
C GLY A 527 -19.61 15.75 38.92
N ALA A 528 -19.44 14.61 39.55
CA ALA A 528 -18.87 14.55 40.92
C ALA A 528 -17.35 14.78 40.89
N ALA A 529 -16.78 15.36 41.96
CA ALA A 529 -15.33 15.45 42.10
C ALA A 529 -14.70 14.07 42.35
N PHE A 530 -13.52 13.84 41.82
CA PHE A 530 -12.76 12.63 42.13
C PHE A 530 -12.38 12.62 43.62
N ALA A 531 -12.56 11.47 44.30
CA ALA A 531 -12.05 11.28 45.63
C ALA A 531 -10.52 11.37 45.66
N SER A 532 -9.94 11.52 46.88
CA SER A 532 -8.48 11.63 47.05
C SER A 532 -7.69 10.47 46.47
N SER A 533 -8.32 9.29 46.29
CA SER A 533 -7.75 8.09 45.68
C SER A 533 -7.68 8.15 44.16
N LYS A 534 -8.33 9.13 43.51
CA LYS A 534 -8.45 9.22 42.05
C LYS A 534 -8.89 7.90 41.37
N GLU A 535 -9.83 7.20 42.01
CA GLU A 535 -10.37 5.92 41.53
C GLU A 535 -11.71 6.13 40.83
N LEU A 536 -11.90 5.49 39.67
CA LEU A 536 -13.12 5.52 38.88
C LEU A 536 -13.60 4.08 38.62
N ASN A 537 -14.71 3.69 39.26
CA ASN A 537 -15.37 2.43 38.99
C ASN A 537 -16.37 2.57 37.84
N ILE A 538 -16.27 1.72 36.84
CA ILE A 538 -17.09 1.73 35.64
C ILE A 538 -17.87 0.43 35.57
N TYR A 539 -19.18 0.53 35.42
CA TYR A 539 -20.08 -0.62 35.29
C TYR A 539 -20.54 -0.71 33.83
N LEU A 540 -20.29 -1.85 33.21
CA LEU A 540 -20.65 -2.15 31.85
C LEU A 540 -21.88 -3.07 31.80
N THR A 541 -22.77 -2.86 30.83
CA THR A 541 -23.91 -3.74 30.53
C THR A 541 -24.04 -3.92 29.03
N HIS A 542 -24.61 -5.05 28.60
CA HIS A 542 -24.87 -5.33 27.18
C HIS A 542 -26.01 -4.49 26.61
#